data_71b6c01334061a0a25a23cc57449f6e2
#
_entry.id   71b6c01334061a0a25a23cc57449f6e2
#
_cell.length_a   1.000
_cell.length_b   1.000
_cell.length_c   1.000
_cell.angle_alpha   90.00
_cell.angle_beta   90.00
_cell.angle_gamma   90.00
#
_symmetry.space_group_name_H-M   'P 1'
#
loop_
_entity.id
_entity.type
_entity.pdbx_description
1 polymer ?
#
loop_
_entity_poly.entity_id
_entity_poly.type
_entity_poly.pdbx_seq_one_letter_code
_entity_poly.pdbx_strand_id
1 'polypeptide(L)'
;MSFFAVLLALVIEQFKPLPRKNRVLEALQSWIAWSARNFDAGQSRHAWVVWLMAVVVPTLLTAIVYNALRHYRVLLALALNVGLLYLTLGFRQFSHHFTAIRDALDRGDEHEARRLLAEWQDMDAVDLPRTELLRHVIEHSLLAAHRHVFGVFFWFVVLSALGLGPAGAVFYRMAYLTSRFVAARLQGSEGMGHETLMDLSNRLFVKLDHVPARLTAFGFAVVGNFEEAVNGWRRDAPLWKHANEGIKIGRAHV
;
A
#
# COMPACT_ATOMS: atom_id res chain seq x y z
N MET A 1 -2.47 -21.16 -11.56
CA MET A 1 -3.58 -20.20 -11.64
C MET A 1 -3.20 -18.81 -11.14
N SER A 2 -2.50 -18.69 -10.02
CA SER A 2 -2.13 -17.37 -9.44
C SER A 2 -1.27 -16.52 -10.36
N PHE A 3 -0.33 -17.11 -11.09
CA PHE A 3 0.51 -16.39 -12.05
C PHE A 3 -0.31 -15.74 -13.19
N PHE A 4 -1.21 -16.49 -13.80
CA PHE A 4 -2.09 -15.95 -14.86
C PHE A 4 -3.03 -14.87 -14.34
N ALA A 5 -3.51 -14.99 -13.09
CA ALA A 5 -4.32 -13.95 -12.48
C ALA A 5 -3.55 -12.64 -12.28
N VAL A 6 -2.28 -12.72 -11.84
CA VAL A 6 -1.40 -11.56 -11.70
C VAL A 6 -1.14 -10.90 -13.06
N LEU A 7 -0.77 -11.69 -14.07
CA LEU A 7 -0.50 -11.18 -15.41
C LEU A 7 -1.72 -10.48 -15.99
N LEU A 8 -2.90 -11.12 -15.93
CA LEU A 8 -4.15 -10.55 -16.44
C LEU A 8 -4.55 -9.29 -15.67
N ALA A 9 -4.41 -9.26 -14.34
CA ALA A 9 -4.71 -8.08 -13.55
C ALA A 9 -3.82 -6.90 -13.92
N LEU A 10 -2.50 -7.12 -14.11
CA LEU A 10 -1.56 -6.09 -14.54
C LEU A 10 -1.90 -5.58 -15.96
N VAL A 11 -2.22 -6.47 -16.88
CA VAL A 11 -2.60 -6.10 -18.25
C VAL A 11 -3.88 -5.25 -18.22
N ILE A 12 -4.91 -5.68 -17.49
CA ILE A 12 -6.16 -4.91 -17.37
C ILE A 12 -5.90 -3.54 -16.75
N GLU A 13 -5.09 -3.46 -15.70
CA GLU A 13 -4.74 -2.19 -15.06
C GLU A 13 -4.00 -1.24 -16.01
N GLN A 14 -3.17 -1.78 -16.89
CA GLN A 14 -2.45 -0.99 -17.89
C GLN A 14 -3.37 -0.36 -18.92
N PHE A 15 -4.42 -1.07 -19.35
CA PHE A 15 -5.38 -0.57 -20.34
C PHE A 15 -6.50 0.28 -19.72
N LYS A 16 -6.95 -0.06 -18.53
CA LYS A 16 -8.06 0.61 -17.86
C LYS A 16 -7.73 0.87 -16.38
N PRO A 17 -7.02 1.96 -16.08
CA PRO A 17 -6.68 2.29 -14.69
C PRO A 17 -7.92 2.64 -13.88
N LEU A 18 -7.92 2.24 -12.61
CA LEU A 18 -8.95 2.62 -11.66
C LEU A 18 -8.87 4.13 -11.34
N PRO A 19 -9.99 4.87 -11.37
CA PRO A 19 -10.00 6.27 -10.96
C PRO A 19 -9.68 6.41 -9.46
N ARG A 20 -9.04 7.54 -9.07
CA ARG A 20 -8.67 7.84 -7.66
C ARG A 20 -9.88 7.79 -6.72
N LYS A 21 -11.02 8.37 -7.14
CA LYS A 21 -12.30 8.24 -6.45
C LYS A 21 -13.03 7.04 -7.04
N ASN A 22 -12.88 5.89 -6.39
CA ASN A 22 -13.52 4.65 -6.78
C ASN A 22 -14.55 4.28 -5.71
N ARG A 23 -15.76 3.94 -6.13
CA ARG A 23 -16.85 3.48 -5.25
C ARG A 23 -16.40 2.31 -4.35
N VAL A 24 -15.49 1.46 -4.84
CA VAL A 24 -14.96 0.35 -4.04
C VAL A 24 -14.09 0.88 -2.89
N LEU A 25 -13.20 1.83 -3.15
CA LEU A 25 -12.38 2.44 -2.10
C LEU A 25 -13.24 3.19 -1.07
N GLU A 26 -14.25 3.92 -1.53
CA GLU A 26 -15.23 4.58 -0.67
C GLU A 26 -16.01 3.58 0.19
N ALA A 27 -16.43 2.45 -0.37
CA ALA A 27 -17.08 1.36 0.37
C ALA A 27 -16.16 0.74 1.42
N LEU A 28 -14.88 0.49 1.08
CA LEU A 28 -13.90 -0.02 2.04
C LEU A 28 -13.63 0.96 3.18
N GLN A 29 -13.50 2.25 2.88
CA GLN A 29 -13.35 3.29 3.89
C GLN A 29 -14.60 3.43 4.76
N SER A 30 -15.79 3.32 4.16
CA SER A 30 -17.08 3.33 4.89
C SER A 30 -17.19 2.11 5.81
N TRP A 31 -16.73 0.95 5.39
CA TRP A 31 -16.67 -0.26 6.22
C TRP A 31 -15.74 -0.07 7.42
N ILE A 32 -14.54 0.47 7.21
CA ILE A 32 -13.58 0.77 8.29
C ILE A 32 -14.20 1.79 9.26
N ALA A 33 -14.81 2.86 8.72
CA ALA A 33 -15.47 3.88 9.52
C ALA A 33 -16.65 3.32 10.34
N TRP A 34 -17.44 2.43 9.74
CA TRP A 34 -18.54 1.76 10.41
C TRP A 34 -18.03 0.86 11.54
N SER A 35 -16.96 0.07 11.27
CA SER A 35 -16.33 -0.78 12.29
C SER A 35 -15.81 0.04 13.47
N ALA A 36 -15.12 1.15 13.22
CA ALA A 36 -14.63 2.04 14.26
C ALA A 36 -15.79 2.66 15.07
N ARG A 37 -16.83 3.18 14.41
CA ARG A 37 -17.96 3.81 15.14
C ARG A 37 -18.74 2.85 16.03
N ASN A 38 -18.86 1.58 15.63
CA ASN A 38 -19.70 0.63 16.36
C ASN A 38 -18.95 -0.15 17.45
N PHE A 39 -17.63 -0.31 17.32
CA PHE A 39 -16.86 -1.18 18.19
C PHE A 39 -15.72 -0.47 18.94
N ASP A 40 -15.42 0.81 18.65
CA ASP A 40 -14.38 1.55 19.38
C ASP A 40 -14.99 2.26 20.58
N ALA A 41 -14.63 1.79 21.78
CA ALA A 41 -14.97 2.42 23.05
C ALA A 41 -13.73 2.94 23.81
N GLY A 42 -12.62 3.20 23.07
CA GLY A 42 -11.40 3.79 23.62
C GLY A 42 -10.52 2.86 24.46
N GLN A 43 -10.88 1.57 24.57
CA GLN A 43 -10.08 0.58 25.29
C GLN A 43 -9.28 -0.32 24.34
N SER A 44 -8.14 -0.81 24.78
CA SER A 44 -7.26 -1.69 24.02
C SER A 44 -7.97 -2.94 23.46
N ARG A 45 -8.90 -3.52 24.22
CA ARG A 45 -9.68 -4.68 23.73
C ARG A 45 -10.60 -4.33 22.57
N HIS A 46 -11.21 -3.15 22.60
CA HIS A 46 -12.09 -2.68 21.52
C HIS A 46 -11.29 -2.34 20.26
N ALA A 47 -10.10 -1.79 20.40
CA ALA A 47 -9.21 -1.56 19.25
C ALA A 47 -8.88 -2.87 18.48
N TRP A 48 -8.68 -3.98 19.21
CA TRP A 48 -8.51 -5.30 18.59
C TRP A 48 -9.77 -5.77 17.86
N VAL A 49 -10.96 -5.57 18.45
CA VAL A 49 -12.23 -5.93 17.81
C VAL A 49 -12.42 -5.13 16.52
N VAL A 50 -12.19 -3.81 16.56
CA VAL A 50 -12.26 -2.95 15.36
C VAL A 50 -11.30 -3.44 14.29
N TRP A 51 -10.05 -3.72 14.65
CA TRP A 51 -9.06 -4.19 13.67
C TRP A 51 -9.45 -5.54 13.06
N LEU A 52 -9.91 -6.50 13.88
CA LEU A 52 -10.40 -7.80 13.40
C LEU A 52 -11.60 -7.63 12.45
N MET A 53 -12.57 -6.79 12.82
CA MET A 53 -13.73 -6.51 11.96
C MET A 53 -13.33 -5.81 10.67
N ALA A 54 -12.45 -4.81 10.73
CA ALA A 54 -12.04 -4.05 9.56
C ALA A 54 -11.18 -4.88 8.58
N VAL A 55 -10.30 -5.76 9.10
CA VAL A 55 -9.29 -6.45 8.27
C VAL A 55 -9.60 -7.93 8.09
N VAL A 56 -9.86 -8.65 9.18
CA VAL A 56 -9.98 -10.13 9.12
C VAL A 56 -11.32 -10.56 8.52
N VAL A 57 -12.42 -9.89 8.86
CA VAL A 57 -13.75 -10.25 8.33
C VAL A 57 -13.80 -10.18 6.79
N PRO A 58 -13.41 -9.09 6.11
CA PRO A 58 -13.42 -9.05 4.64
C PRO A 58 -12.42 -10.05 4.03
N THR A 59 -11.30 -10.33 4.70
CA THR A 59 -10.33 -11.34 4.28
C THR A 59 -10.92 -12.74 4.31
N LEU A 60 -11.56 -13.12 5.41
CA LEU A 60 -12.22 -14.43 5.55
C LEU A 60 -13.39 -14.58 4.58
N LEU A 61 -14.21 -13.53 4.43
CA LEU A 61 -15.30 -13.54 3.46
C LEU A 61 -14.79 -13.79 2.03
N THR A 62 -13.69 -13.12 1.65
CA THR A 62 -13.02 -13.32 0.36
C THR A 62 -12.56 -14.77 0.21
N ALA A 63 -11.93 -15.35 1.23
CA ALA A 63 -11.46 -16.73 1.20
C ALA A 63 -12.63 -17.74 1.06
N ILE A 64 -13.72 -17.50 1.79
CA ILE A 64 -14.93 -18.36 1.71
C ILE A 64 -15.53 -18.29 0.31
N VAL A 65 -15.75 -17.09 -0.23
CA VAL A 65 -16.30 -16.88 -1.57
C VAL A 65 -15.40 -17.51 -2.64
N TYR A 66 -14.08 -17.32 -2.53
CA TYR A 66 -13.12 -17.94 -3.44
C TYR A 66 -13.20 -19.46 -3.43
N ASN A 67 -13.21 -20.08 -2.25
CA ASN A 67 -13.28 -21.54 -2.13
C ASN A 67 -14.63 -22.08 -2.62
N ALA A 68 -15.73 -21.40 -2.35
CA ALA A 68 -17.04 -21.74 -2.89
C ALA A 68 -17.05 -21.71 -4.43
N LEU A 69 -16.56 -20.60 -5.03
CA LEU A 69 -16.48 -20.48 -6.49
C LEU A 69 -15.54 -21.50 -7.13
N ARG A 70 -14.40 -21.79 -6.48
CA ARG A 70 -13.46 -22.81 -6.94
C ARG A 70 -14.07 -24.20 -6.98
N HIS A 71 -14.96 -24.50 -6.03
CA HIS A 71 -15.68 -25.77 -6.00
C HIS A 71 -16.69 -25.89 -7.15
N TYR A 72 -17.35 -24.80 -7.51
CA TYR A 72 -18.33 -24.78 -8.60
C TYR A 72 -17.68 -24.73 -9.98
N ARG A 73 -16.84 -23.72 -10.24
CA ARG A 73 -16.16 -23.51 -11.52
C ARG A 73 -14.84 -22.77 -11.33
N VAL A 74 -13.78 -23.39 -11.78
CA VAL A 74 -12.42 -22.87 -11.72
C VAL A 74 -12.26 -21.50 -12.43
N LEU A 75 -12.99 -21.29 -13.53
CA LEU A 75 -12.97 -20.01 -14.26
C LEU A 75 -13.57 -18.86 -13.44
N LEU A 76 -14.60 -19.11 -12.62
CA LEU A 76 -15.16 -18.08 -11.73
C LEU A 76 -14.17 -17.71 -10.62
N ALA A 77 -13.47 -18.70 -10.07
CA ALA A 77 -12.40 -18.44 -9.11
C ALA A 77 -11.24 -17.65 -9.73
N LEU A 78 -10.87 -17.91 -10.98
CA LEU A 78 -9.89 -17.13 -11.72
C LEU A 78 -10.37 -15.68 -11.94
N ALA A 79 -11.61 -15.50 -12.35
CA ALA A 79 -12.19 -14.16 -12.54
C ALA A 79 -12.23 -13.36 -11.24
N LEU A 80 -12.55 -14.02 -10.10
CA LEU A 80 -12.49 -13.38 -8.78
C LEU A 80 -11.05 -13.00 -8.41
N ASN A 81 -10.05 -13.87 -8.66
CA ASN A 81 -8.64 -13.57 -8.45
C ASN A 81 -8.20 -12.32 -9.23
N VAL A 82 -8.50 -12.28 -10.53
CA VAL A 82 -8.15 -11.16 -11.41
C VAL A 82 -8.86 -9.88 -10.95
N GLY A 83 -10.16 -9.96 -10.68
CA GLY A 83 -10.97 -8.82 -10.26
C GLY A 83 -10.48 -8.21 -8.94
N LEU A 84 -10.23 -9.04 -7.92
CA LEU A 84 -9.75 -8.56 -6.62
C LEU A 84 -8.31 -8.05 -6.68
N LEU A 85 -7.43 -8.69 -7.45
CA LEU A 85 -6.09 -8.15 -7.69
C LEU A 85 -6.17 -6.80 -8.39
N TYR A 86 -6.94 -6.67 -9.46
CA TYR A 86 -7.15 -5.40 -10.15
C TYR A 86 -7.69 -4.30 -9.21
N LEU A 87 -8.62 -4.62 -8.31
CA LEU A 87 -9.17 -3.66 -7.35
C LEU A 87 -8.20 -3.29 -6.22
N THR A 88 -7.30 -4.20 -5.84
CA THR A 88 -6.34 -4.00 -4.75
C THR A 88 -5.01 -3.42 -5.22
N LEU A 89 -4.65 -3.64 -6.48
CA LEU A 89 -3.51 -3.00 -7.13
C LEU A 89 -3.82 -1.53 -7.39
N GLY A 90 -2.82 -0.70 -7.37
CA GLY A 90 -2.93 0.73 -7.64
C GLY A 90 -1.70 1.25 -8.37
N PHE A 91 -1.10 0.43 -9.25
CA PHE A 91 0.13 0.78 -9.94
C PHE A 91 0.03 2.10 -10.69
N ARG A 92 -1.06 2.32 -11.42
CA ARG A 92 -1.23 3.52 -12.23
C ARG A 92 -1.62 4.76 -11.43
N GLN A 93 -2.12 4.59 -10.19
CA GLN A 93 -2.43 5.72 -9.32
C GLN A 93 -1.18 6.54 -8.93
N PHE A 94 -0.03 5.89 -8.75
CA PHE A 94 1.22 6.58 -8.46
C PHE A 94 2.08 6.82 -9.70
N SER A 95 2.09 5.91 -10.69
CA SER A 95 2.94 6.03 -11.87
C SER A 95 2.60 7.24 -12.73
N HIS A 96 1.32 7.66 -12.76
CA HIS A 96 0.91 8.86 -13.48
C HIS A 96 1.58 10.13 -12.91
N HIS A 97 1.59 10.29 -11.58
CA HIS A 97 2.23 11.45 -10.94
C HIS A 97 3.74 11.44 -11.15
N PHE A 98 4.35 10.27 -10.96
CA PHE A 98 5.78 10.10 -11.23
C PHE A 98 6.14 10.48 -12.66
N THR A 99 5.38 9.99 -13.64
CA THR A 99 5.61 10.29 -15.05
C THR A 99 5.40 11.77 -15.36
N ALA A 100 4.36 12.39 -14.82
CA ALA A 100 4.09 13.81 -15.03
C ALA A 100 5.20 14.70 -14.45
N ILE A 101 5.70 14.39 -13.24
CA ILE A 101 6.82 15.11 -12.62
C ILE A 101 8.11 14.91 -13.41
N ARG A 102 8.42 13.67 -13.80
CA ARG A 102 9.58 13.36 -14.64
C ARG A 102 9.54 14.15 -15.96
N ASP A 103 8.41 14.13 -16.64
CA ASP A 103 8.25 14.81 -17.92
C ASP A 103 8.35 16.34 -17.78
N ALA A 104 7.93 16.91 -16.65
CA ALA A 104 8.16 18.32 -16.33
C ALA A 104 9.65 18.63 -16.11
N LEU A 105 10.35 17.78 -15.37
CA LEU A 105 11.80 17.90 -15.14
C LEU A 105 12.61 17.73 -16.42
N ASP A 106 12.22 16.81 -17.31
CA ASP A 106 12.87 16.58 -18.60
C ASP A 106 12.72 17.80 -19.54
N ARG A 107 11.61 18.55 -19.41
CA ARG A 107 11.40 19.83 -20.11
C ARG A 107 12.12 21.02 -19.46
N GLY A 108 12.74 20.83 -18.31
CA GLY A 108 13.37 21.90 -17.52
C GLY A 108 12.38 22.76 -16.71
N ASP A 109 11.11 22.37 -16.64
CA ASP A 109 10.06 23.10 -15.90
C ASP A 109 10.03 22.65 -14.44
N GLU A 110 10.96 23.19 -13.65
CA GLU A 110 11.05 22.89 -12.22
C GLU A 110 9.86 23.43 -11.43
N HIS A 111 9.27 24.53 -11.88
CA HIS A 111 8.10 25.10 -11.20
C HIS A 111 6.90 24.16 -11.28
N GLU A 112 6.61 23.64 -12.47
CA GLU A 112 5.55 22.68 -12.66
C GLU A 112 5.84 21.36 -11.91
N ALA A 113 7.10 20.90 -11.89
CA ALA A 113 7.48 19.70 -11.15
C ALA A 113 7.24 19.86 -9.63
N ARG A 114 7.56 21.03 -9.05
CA ARG A 114 7.28 21.36 -7.63
C ARG A 114 5.78 21.40 -7.36
N ARG A 115 5.00 22.03 -8.24
CA ARG A 115 3.53 22.06 -8.13
C ARG A 115 2.91 20.65 -8.13
N LEU A 116 3.34 19.81 -9.06
CA LEU A 116 2.87 18.42 -9.16
C LEU A 116 3.27 17.59 -7.94
N LEU A 117 4.47 17.81 -7.39
CA LEU A 117 4.92 17.15 -6.17
C LEU A 117 4.10 17.59 -4.95
N ALA A 118 3.87 18.89 -4.81
CA ALA A 118 3.05 19.47 -3.74
C ALA A 118 1.63 18.89 -3.75
N GLU A 119 1.01 18.82 -4.94
CA GLU A 119 -0.33 18.23 -5.12
C GLU A 119 -0.35 16.72 -4.81
N TRP A 120 0.73 16.01 -5.15
CA TRP A 120 0.79 14.56 -4.93
C TRP A 120 1.01 14.17 -3.46
N GLN A 121 1.85 14.92 -2.74
CA GLN A 121 2.23 14.61 -1.36
C GLN A 121 1.47 15.43 -0.31
N ASP A 122 0.62 16.40 -0.74
CA ASP A 122 -0.06 17.36 0.14
C ASP A 122 0.93 18.09 1.07
N MET A 123 2.03 18.58 0.47
CA MET A 123 3.11 19.29 1.16
C MET A 123 3.48 20.58 0.44
N ASP A 124 4.09 21.51 1.16
CA ASP A 124 4.68 22.68 0.55
C ASP A 124 6.03 22.33 -0.11
N ALA A 125 6.11 22.49 -1.42
CA ALA A 125 7.29 22.18 -2.23
C ALA A 125 7.85 23.41 -2.98
N VAL A 126 7.34 24.62 -2.69
CA VAL A 126 7.66 25.86 -3.46
C VAL A 126 9.16 26.16 -3.46
N ASP A 127 9.81 26.03 -2.32
CA ASP A 127 11.23 26.40 -2.13
C ASP A 127 12.19 25.20 -2.17
N LEU A 128 11.71 23.99 -2.58
CA LEU A 128 12.57 22.82 -2.60
C LEU A 128 13.66 22.92 -3.69
N PRO A 129 14.94 22.74 -3.34
CA PRO A 129 16.02 22.58 -4.32
C PRO A 129 15.75 21.39 -5.23
N ARG A 130 16.27 21.42 -6.46
CA ARG A 130 16.09 20.34 -7.44
C ARG A 130 16.49 18.95 -6.91
N THR A 131 17.59 18.89 -6.16
CA THR A 131 18.07 17.64 -5.54
C THR A 131 17.10 17.07 -4.53
N GLU A 132 16.52 17.90 -3.67
CA GLU A 132 15.51 17.48 -2.69
C GLU A 132 14.18 17.10 -3.37
N LEU A 133 13.80 17.84 -4.42
CA LEU A 133 12.63 17.50 -5.22
C LEU A 133 12.75 16.09 -5.83
N LEU A 134 13.88 15.78 -6.46
CA LEU A 134 14.17 14.46 -7.01
C LEU A 134 14.15 13.38 -5.91
N ARG A 135 14.75 13.67 -4.78
CA ARG A 135 14.75 12.77 -3.62
C ARG A 135 13.32 12.43 -3.18
N HIS A 136 12.48 13.45 -2.93
CA HIS A 136 11.08 13.23 -2.54
C HIS A 136 10.28 12.43 -3.56
N VAL A 137 10.48 12.70 -4.85
CA VAL A 137 9.82 11.95 -5.94
C VAL A 137 10.22 10.48 -5.92
N ILE A 138 11.51 10.17 -5.79
CA ILE A 138 12.02 8.79 -5.75
C ILE A 138 11.52 8.07 -4.50
N GLU A 139 11.66 8.69 -3.31
CA GLU A 139 11.22 8.13 -2.04
C GLU A 139 9.73 7.78 -2.06
N HIS A 140 8.90 8.73 -2.47
CA HIS A 140 7.45 8.52 -2.52
C HIS A 140 7.04 7.48 -3.55
N SER A 141 7.70 7.47 -4.72
CA SER A 141 7.44 6.47 -5.76
C SER A 141 7.78 5.05 -5.30
N LEU A 142 8.91 4.86 -4.61
CA LEU A 142 9.32 3.56 -4.06
C LEU A 142 8.34 3.07 -2.99
N LEU A 143 7.94 3.96 -2.07
CA LEU A 143 6.95 3.64 -1.05
C LEU A 143 5.59 3.31 -1.66
N ALA A 144 5.16 4.07 -2.66
CA ALA A 144 3.90 3.83 -3.37
C ALA A 144 3.94 2.51 -4.14
N ALA A 145 5.01 2.23 -4.88
CA ALA A 145 5.19 0.96 -5.58
C ALA A 145 5.16 -0.22 -4.62
N HIS A 146 5.85 -0.11 -3.48
CA HIS A 146 5.81 -1.15 -2.47
C HIS A 146 4.40 -1.38 -1.91
N ARG A 147 3.73 -0.32 -1.44
CA ARG A 147 2.43 -0.40 -0.76
C ARG A 147 1.29 -0.81 -1.69
N HIS A 148 1.37 -0.43 -2.97
CA HIS A 148 0.32 -0.69 -3.94
C HIS A 148 0.56 -1.94 -4.80
N VAL A 149 1.81 -2.41 -4.89
CA VAL A 149 2.16 -3.55 -5.76
C VAL A 149 2.85 -4.66 -4.98
N PHE A 150 4.06 -4.45 -4.48
CA PHE A 150 4.88 -5.54 -3.92
C PHE A 150 4.30 -6.15 -2.64
N GLY A 151 3.78 -5.32 -1.71
CA GLY A 151 3.14 -5.80 -0.50
C GLY A 151 1.86 -6.59 -0.78
N VAL A 152 1.06 -6.11 -1.74
CA VAL A 152 -0.16 -6.81 -2.20
C VAL A 152 0.19 -8.16 -2.82
N PHE A 153 1.18 -8.20 -3.73
CA PHE A 153 1.62 -9.45 -4.36
C PHE A 153 2.21 -10.44 -3.37
N PHE A 154 3.02 -9.99 -2.43
CA PHE A 154 3.57 -10.87 -1.42
C PHE A 154 2.47 -11.63 -0.67
N TRP A 155 1.52 -10.92 -0.09
CA TRP A 155 0.44 -11.53 0.67
C TRP A 155 -0.53 -12.32 -0.20
N PHE A 156 -0.75 -11.89 -1.45
CA PHE A 156 -1.50 -12.67 -2.43
C PHE A 156 -0.84 -14.03 -2.68
N VAL A 157 0.47 -14.07 -2.93
CA VAL A 157 1.21 -15.32 -3.17
C VAL A 157 1.17 -16.21 -1.94
N VAL A 158 1.44 -15.66 -0.74
CA VAL A 158 1.45 -16.42 0.51
C VAL A 158 0.10 -17.07 0.79
N LEU A 159 -0.99 -16.30 0.76
CA LEU A 159 -2.31 -16.88 1.06
C LEU A 159 -2.87 -17.72 -0.09
N SER A 160 -2.49 -17.46 -1.34
CA SER A 160 -2.81 -18.35 -2.46
C SER A 160 -2.10 -19.70 -2.34
N ALA A 161 -0.87 -19.75 -1.86
CA ALA A 161 -0.15 -21.01 -1.59
C ALA A 161 -0.84 -21.83 -0.48
N LEU A 162 -1.49 -21.17 0.47
CA LEU A 162 -2.32 -21.81 1.51
C LEU A 162 -3.74 -22.16 1.03
N GLY A 163 -4.05 -21.97 -0.26
CA GLY A 163 -5.36 -22.28 -0.83
C GLY A 163 -6.45 -21.22 -0.59
N LEU A 164 -6.12 -20.05 -0.03
CA LEU A 164 -7.07 -18.98 0.28
C LEU A 164 -7.28 -17.97 -0.87
N GLY A 165 -6.65 -18.21 -2.01
CA GLY A 165 -6.82 -17.39 -3.23
C GLY A 165 -6.44 -15.92 -3.04
N PRO A 166 -7.31 -14.97 -3.47
CA PRO A 166 -7.00 -13.55 -3.46
C PRO A 166 -7.15 -12.89 -2.08
N ALA A 167 -7.49 -13.67 -1.03
CA ALA A 167 -7.69 -13.13 0.31
C ALA A 167 -6.45 -12.38 0.85
N GLY A 168 -5.23 -12.78 0.43
CA GLY A 168 -3.99 -12.10 0.82
C GLY A 168 -3.88 -10.68 0.30
N ALA A 169 -4.33 -10.43 -0.92
CA ALA A 169 -4.37 -9.08 -1.50
C ALA A 169 -5.33 -8.17 -0.72
N VAL A 170 -6.52 -8.70 -0.41
CA VAL A 170 -7.52 -8.00 0.41
C VAL A 170 -6.99 -7.75 1.82
N PHE A 171 -6.39 -8.76 2.46
CA PHE A 171 -5.81 -8.67 3.80
C PHE A 171 -4.81 -7.51 3.91
N TYR A 172 -3.81 -7.49 3.05
CA TYR A 172 -2.79 -6.44 3.08
C TYR A 172 -3.38 -5.06 2.78
N ARG A 173 -4.28 -4.98 1.79
CA ARG A 173 -4.93 -3.72 1.42
C ARG A 173 -5.80 -3.17 2.55
N MET A 174 -6.60 -4.01 3.22
CA MET A 174 -7.42 -3.59 4.35
C MET A 174 -6.58 -3.17 5.56
N ALA A 175 -5.50 -3.90 5.87
CA ALA A 175 -4.57 -3.51 6.93
C ALA A 175 -3.93 -2.14 6.65
N TYR A 176 -3.49 -1.89 5.42
CA TYR A 176 -2.94 -0.60 5.00
C TYR A 176 -3.98 0.53 5.10
N LEU A 177 -5.18 0.31 4.54
CA LEU A 177 -6.24 1.31 4.57
C LEU A 177 -6.67 1.65 5.99
N THR A 178 -6.77 0.65 6.88
CA THR A 178 -7.14 0.86 8.29
C THR A 178 -6.11 1.72 9.00
N SER A 179 -4.81 1.44 8.83
CA SER A 179 -3.75 2.26 9.45
C SER A 179 -3.77 3.72 8.95
N ARG A 180 -4.00 3.92 7.65
CA ARG A 180 -4.05 5.28 7.06
C ARG A 180 -5.33 6.03 7.41
N PHE A 181 -6.48 5.36 7.39
CA PHE A 181 -7.78 5.96 7.70
C PHE A 181 -7.83 6.47 9.15
N VAL A 182 -7.37 5.67 10.09
CA VAL A 182 -7.33 6.05 11.50
C VAL A 182 -6.37 7.22 11.72
N ALA A 183 -5.19 7.21 11.09
CA ALA A 183 -4.24 8.31 11.17
C ALA A 183 -4.81 9.63 10.63
N ALA A 184 -5.51 9.60 9.49
CA ALA A 184 -6.09 10.80 8.88
C ALA A 184 -7.25 11.39 9.71
N ARG A 185 -8.04 10.56 10.38
CA ARG A 185 -9.14 11.04 11.23
C ARG A 185 -8.68 11.70 12.51
N LEU A 186 -7.57 11.25 13.08
CA LEU A 186 -7.02 11.82 14.31
C LEU A 186 -6.39 13.20 14.11
N GLN A 187 -5.96 13.52 12.90
CA GLN A 187 -5.49 14.88 12.57
C GLN A 187 -6.63 15.91 12.58
N GLY A 188 -7.91 15.46 12.62
CA GLY A 188 -9.09 16.33 12.60
C GLY A 188 -9.97 16.30 13.84
N SER A 189 -9.71 15.47 14.87
CA SER A 189 -10.56 15.38 16.07
C SER A 189 -9.73 15.06 17.33
N GLU A 190 -9.82 15.94 18.32
CA GLU A 190 -9.24 15.77 19.66
C GLU A 190 -10.01 14.72 20.50
N GLY A 191 -9.91 13.45 20.17
CA GLY A 191 -10.56 12.37 20.90
C GLY A 191 -9.56 11.33 21.40
N MET A 192 -9.30 11.27 22.72
CA MET A 192 -8.39 10.31 23.38
C MET A 192 -8.67 8.82 23.08
N GLY A 193 -9.88 8.47 22.59
CA GLY A 193 -10.26 7.07 22.34
C GLY A 193 -9.59 6.43 21.11
N HIS A 194 -9.23 7.23 20.12
CA HIS A 194 -8.75 6.71 18.84
C HIS A 194 -7.22 6.49 18.78
N GLU A 195 -6.47 7.03 19.74
CA GLU A 195 -5.00 6.84 19.79
C GLU A 195 -4.61 5.37 19.93
N THR A 196 -5.34 4.62 20.76
CA THR A 196 -5.09 3.18 20.97
C THR A 196 -5.31 2.38 19.69
N LEU A 197 -6.36 2.69 18.93
CA LEU A 197 -6.65 2.04 17.64
C LEU A 197 -5.60 2.41 16.59
N MET A 198 -5.14 3.66 16.56
CA MET A 198 -4.09 4.13 15.65
C MET A 198 -2.78 3.40 15.94
N ASP A 199 -2.34 3.37 17.17
CA ASP A 199 -1.10 2.72 17.57
C ASP A 199 -1.14 1.22 17.27
N LEU A 200 -2.24 0.54 17.63
CA LEU A 200 -2.45 -0.87 17.30
C LEU A 200 -2.40 -1.11 15.78
N SER A 201 -3.16 -0.34 14.99
CA SER A 201 -3.24 -0.51 13.54
C SER A 201 -1.89 -0.28 12.88
N ASN A 202 -1.14 0.74 13.32
CA ASN A 202 0.20 1.02 12.83
C ASN A 202 1.20 -0.08 13.21
N ARG A 203 1.21 -0.53 14.46
CA ARG A 203 2.09 -1.62 14.93
C ARG A 203 1.82 -2.92 14.16
N LEU A 204 0.56 -3.27 13.95
CA LEU A 204 0.19 -4.47 13.20
C LEU A 204 0.58 -4.33 11.73
N PHE A 205 0.32 -3.18 11.11
CA PHE A 205 0.72 -2.95 9.72
C PHE A 205 2.24 -3.00 9.55
N VAL A 206 3.03 -2.40 10.44
CA VAL A 206 4.49 -2.47 10.41
C VAL A 206 5.00 -3.91 10.50
N LYS A 207 4.38 -4.73 11.36
CA LYS A 207 4.72 -6.17 11.47
C LYS A 207 4.36 -6.94 10.18
N LEU A 208 3.18 -6.70 9.62
CA LEU A 208 2.75 -7.32 8.37
C LEU A 208 3.63 -6.91 7.18
N ASP A 209 4.07 -5.66 7.16
CA ASP A 209 4.91 -5.09 6.11
C ASP A 209 6.40 -5.45 6.26
N HIS A 210 6.81 -6.03 7.38
CA HIS A 210 8.22 -6.30 7.70
C HIS A 210 8.92 -7.19 6.65
N VAL A 211 8.32 -8.32 6.31
CA VAL A 211 8.89 -9.27 5.34
C VAL A 211 8.76 -8.73 3.90
N PRO A 212 7.58 -8.26 3.45
CA PRO A 212 7.44 -7.66 2.12
C PRO A 212 8.42 -6.51 1.88
N ALA A 213 8.64 -5.64 2.87
CA ALA A 213 9.56 -4.51 2.78
C ALA A 213 11.00 -4.95 2.50
N ARG A 214 11.47 -5.99 3.20
CA ARG A 214 12.81 -6.53 3.02
C ARG A 214 12.98 -7.20 1.66
N LEU A 215 11.98 -7.97 1.21
CA LEU A 215 12.02 -8.60 -0.11
C LEU A 215 12.00 -7.57 -1.23
N THR A 216 11.17 -6.53 -1.12
CA THR A 216 11.15 -5.42 -2.08
C THR A 216 12.50 -4.72 -2.12
N ALA A 217 13.04 -4.40 -0.95
CA ALA A 217 14.34 -3.79 -0.82
C ALA A 217 15.45 -4.66 -1.41
N PHE A 218 15.45 -5.97 -1.16
CA PHE A 218 16.39 -6.91 -1.77
C PHE A 218 16.25 -6.95 -3.29
N GLY A 219 15.00 -6.99 -3.82
CA GLY A 219 14.75 -6.95 -5.26
C GLY A 219 15.36 -5.70 -5.93
N PHE A 220 15.20 -4.53 -5.33
CA PHE A 220 15.83 -3.30 -5.83
C PHE A 220 17.36 -3.34 -5.74
N ALA A 221 17.91 -3.98 -4.70
CA ALA A 221 19.37 -4.16 -4.60
C ALA A 221 19.93 -5.04 -5.71
N VAL A 222 19.24 -6.12 -6.06
CA VAL A 222 19.66 -7.02 -7.13
C VAL A 222 19.63 -6.35 -8.51
N VAL A 223 18.65 -5.47 -8.75
CA VAL A 223 18.53 -4.75 -10.04
C VAL A 223 19.48 -3.56 -10.12
N GLY A 224 19.81 -2.93 -8.97
CA GLY A 224 20.73 -1.81 -8.85
C GLY A 224 22.14 -2.25 -8.44
N ASN A 225 22.86 -1.36 -7.75
CA ASN A 225 24.15 -1.69 -7.16
C ASN A 225 23.97 -2.33 -5.77
N PHE A 226 24.15 -3.65 -5.71
CA PHE A 226 23.93 -4.43 -4.49
C PHE A 226 24.80 -3.99 -3.31
N GLU A 227 26.07 -3.72 -3.57
CA GLU A 227 27.05 -3.37 -2.53
C GLU A 227 26.74 -2.02 -1.89
N GLU A 228 26.49 -1.01 -2.70
CA GLU A 228 26.07 0.32 -2.25
C GLU A 228 24.71 0.29 -1.54
N ALA A 229 23.76 -0.49 -2.05
CA ALA A 229 22.45 -0.66 -1.46
C ALA A 229 22.51 -1.28 -0.05
N VAL A 230 23.38 -2.28 0.17
CA VAL A 230 23.57 -2.89 1.49
C VAL A 230 24.29 -1.94 2.46
N ASN A 231 25.27 -1.20 1.97
CA ASN A 231 25.98 -0.21 2.78
C ASN A 231 25.07 0.95 3.20
N GLY A 232 24.27 1.49 2.26
CA GLY A 232 23.26 2.48 2.54
C GLY A 232 22.21 1.97 3.54
N TRP A 233 21.76 0.72 3.41
CA TRP A 233 20.83 0.13 4.37
C TRP A 233 21.40 0.07 5.78
N ARG A 234 22.62 -0.40 5.95
CA ARG A 234 23.26 -0.50 7.28
C ARG A 234 23.44 0.87 7.94
N ARG A 235 23.77 1.88 7.13
CA ARG A 235 24.04 3.23 7.62
C ARG A 235 22.76 4.00 7.94
N ASP A 236 21.78 3.98 7.02
CA ASP A 236 20.68 4.95 7.01
C ASP A 236 19.35 4.38 7.57
N ALA A 237 19.13 3.05 7.49
CA ALA A 237 17.88 2.45 7.97
C ALA A 237 17.55 2.72 9.46
N PRO A 238 18.51 2.77 10.39
CA PRO A 238 18.24 3.07 11.79
C PRO A 238 17.79 4.51 12.04
N LEU A 239 18.07 5.44 11.12
CA LEU A 239 17.76 6.86 11.26
C LEU A 239 16.31 7.20 10.93
N TRP A 240 15.57 6.27 10.33
CA TRP A 240 14.20 6.51 9.88
C TRP A 240 13.18 6.22 10.98
N LYS A 241 12.20 7.12 11.11
CA LYS A 241 11.08 6.99 12.06
C LYS A 241 10.30 5.68 11.90
N HIS A 242 10.23 5.17 10.66
CA HIS A 242 9.62 3.88 10.33
C HIS A 242 10.67 2.97 9.68
N ALA A 243 11.15 1.98 10.42
CA ALA A 243 12.24 1.07 9.99
C ALA A 243 12.00 0.41 8.62
N ASN A 244 10.75 0.03 8.30
CA ASN A 244 10.41 -0.58 7.01
C ASN A 244 10.49 0.41 5.84
N GLU A 245 10.31 1.70 6.07
CA GLU A 245 10.43 2.75 5.06
C GLU A 245 11.89 3.09 4.84
N GLY A 246 12.68 3.24 5.90
CA GLY A 246 14.12 3.50 5.82
C GLY A 246 14.89 2.41 5.07
N ILE A 247 14.50 1.14 5.22
CA ILE A 247 15.09 0.03 4.46
C ILE A 247 14.91 0.18 2.94
N LYS A 248 13.78 0.75 2.49
CA LYS A 248 13.47 0.92 1.06
C LYS A 248 14.15 2.17 0.49
N ILE A 249 14.18 3.26 1.25
CA ILE A 249 14.59 4.58 0.81
C ILE A 249 16.10 4.77 0.89
N GLY A 250 16.76 4.23 1.93
CA GLY A 250 18.22 4.28 2.06
C GLY A 250 18.98 3.67 0.88
N ARG A 251 18.29 3.01 -0.05
CA ARG A 251 18.82 2.46 -1.31
C ARG A 251 18.59 3.33 -2.53
N ALA A 252 17.71 4.32 -2.44
CA ALA A 252 17.41 5.21 -3.56
C ALA A 252 18.42 6.36 -3.69
N HIS A 253 19.31 6.51 -2.71
CA HIS A 253 20.31 7.58 -2.63
C HIS A 253 21.72 7.16 -3.03
N VAL A 254 21.86 5.95 -3.61
CA VAL A 254 23.14 5.41 -4.06
C VAL A 254 23.21 5.33 -5.57
#